data_8a33fcf71dd345c4aee33fca854eb648
#
_entry.id   8a33fcf71dd345c4aee33fca854eb648
#
_cell.length_a   1.000
_cell.length_b   1.000
_cell.length_c   1.000
_cell.angle_alpha   90.00
_cell.angle_beta   90.00
_cell.angle_gamma   90.00
#
_symmetry.space_group_name_H-M   'P 1'
#
loop_
_entity.id
_entity.type
_entity.pdbx_description
1 polymer ?
#
loop_
_entity_poly.entity_id
_entity_poly.type
_entity_poly.pdbx_seq_one_letter_code
_entity_poly.pdbx_strand_id
1 'polypeptide(L)'
;MDDKFSVLYVDDEEHNLISFKAAFRRDYNILTSKSAKEGIELLRHNNIGLIITDQRMPEMTGVQFLEKVVHEFPNTVRMILTGFSDLDAIIEAINSGRVYRYITKPWDQNELKV
;
A
#
# COMPACT_ATOMS: atom_id res chain seq x y z
N MET A 1 11.15 -7.41 -22.35
CA MET A 1 10.63 -6.28 -21.60
C MET A 1 9.65 -6.78 -20.55
N ASP A 2 9.75 -6.25 -19.37
CA ASP A 2 8.91 -6.72 -18.26
C ASP A 2 7.64 -5.90 -18.18
N ASP A 3 6.50 -6.51 -18.52
CA ASP A 3 5.21 -5.86 -18.51
C ASP A 3 4.42 -6.10 -17.23
N LYS A 4 5.10 -6.53 -16.18
CA LYS A 4 4.44 -6.76 -14.90
C LYS A 4 3.87 -5.47 -14.32
N PHE A 5 2.69 -5.60 -13.75
CA PHE A 5 2.02 -4.52 -13.04
C PHE A 5 2.85 -4.11 -11.83
N SER A 6 3.03 -2.80 -11.63
CA SER A 6 3.87 -2.28 -10.54
C SER A 6 3.05 -2.00 -9.28
N VAL A 7 3.55 -2.50 -8.16
CA VAL A 7 2.93 -2.36 -6.85
C VAL A 7 3.93 -1.75 -5.88
N LEU A 8 3.49 -0.73 -5.13
CA LEU A 8 4.29 -0.17 -4.04
C LEU A 8 3.72 -0.67 -2.71
N TYR A 9 4.57 -1.25 -1.89
CA TYR A 9 4.22 -1.67 -0.54
C TYR A 9 4.98 -0.83 0.48
N VAL A 10 4.24 -0.18 1.38
CA VAL A 10 4.79 0.73 2.39
C VAL A 10 4.55 0.16 3.78
N ASP A 11 5.62 -0.06 4.53
CA ASP A 11 5.57 -0.61 5.88
C ASP A 11 6.89 -0.26 6.57
N ASP A 12 6.83 0.19 7.81
CA ASP A 12 8.05 0.59 8.53
C ASP A 12 8.89 -0.60 9.00
N GLU A 13 8.35 -1.80 8.96
CA GLU A 13 9.08 -3.02 9.34
C GLU A 13 9.71 -3.67 8.11
N GLU A 14 11.04 -3.68 8.07
CA GLU A 14 11.78 -4.26 6.94
C GLU A 14 11.45 -5.72 6.70
N HIS A 15 11.22 -6.48 7.77
CA HIS A 15 10.85 -7.87 7.66
C HIS A 15 9.58 -8.06 6.83
N ASN A 16 8.59 -7.20 7.04
CA ASN A 16 7.34 -7.26 6.27
C ASN A 16 7.57 -6.91 4.80
N LEU A 17 8.45 -5.97 4.52
CA LEU A 17 8.78 -5.60 3.15
C LEU A 17 9.43 -6.76 2.40
N ILE A 18 10.35 -7.44 3.04
CA ILE A 18 11.05 -8.58 2.45
C ILE A 18 10.08 -9.72 2.17
N SER A 19 9.22 -10.03 3.14
CA SER A 19 8.23 -11.10 2.99
C SER A 19 7.25 -10.84 1.87
N PHE A 20 6.77 -9.61 1.77
CA PHE A 20 5.82 -9.24 0.74
C PHE A 20 6.45 -9.35 -0.66
N LYS A 21 7.64 -8.80 -0.81
CA LYS A 21 8.34 -8.86 -2.10
C LYS A 21 8.62 -10.30 -2.51
N ALA A 22 9.06 -11.13 -1.58
CA ALA A 22 9.33 -12.54 -1.87
C ALA A 22 8.07 -13.27 -2.34
N ALA A 23 6.91 -12.95 -1.76
CA ALA A 23 5.65 -13.62 -2.09
C ALA A 23 5.12 -13.25 -3.47
N PHE A 24 5.36 -12.01 -3.91
CA PHE A 24 4.68 -11.48 -5.10
C PHE A 24 5.58 -11.10 -6.26
N ARG A 25 6.90 -11.18 -6.12
CA ARG A 25 7.82 -10.69 -7.14
C ARG A 25 7.73 -11.40 -8.50
N ARG A 26 7.17 -12.59 -8.52
CA ARG A 26 7.03 -13.34 -9.78
C ARG A 26 5.89 -12.80 -10.63
N ASP A 27 4.84 -12.32 -9.98
CA ASP A 27 3.62 -11.88 -10.65
C ASP A 27 3.58 -10.37 -10.86
N TYR A 28 4.28 -9.60 -10.02
CA TYR A 28 4.24 -8.16 -10.02
C TYR A 28 5.63 -7.57 -9.89
N ASN A 29 5.78 -6.33 -10.36
CA ASN A 29 6.97 -5.55 -10.09
C ASN A 29 6.80 -4.86 -8.75
N ILE A 30 7.50 -5.34 -7.71
CA ILE A 30 7.29 -4.89 -6.35
C ILE A 30 8.35 -3.85 -5.96
N LEU A 31 7.87 -2.65 -5.60
CA LEU A 31 8.70 -1.62 -4.98
C LEU A 31 8.32 -1.55 -3.51
N THR A 32 9.29 -1.33 -2.65
CA THR A 32 9.05 -1.26 -1.20
C THR A 32 9.58 0.05 -0.62
N SER A 33 8.94 0.49 0.46
CA SER A 33 9.30 1.73 1.13
C SER A 33 9.07 1.58 2.62
N LYS A 34 9.96 2.16 3.43
CA LYS A 34 9.83 2.13 4.89
C LYS A 34 9.07 3.32 5.45
N SER A 35 8.76 4.30 4.63
CA SER A 35 8.08 5.51 5.09
C SER A 35 7.18 6.07 4.01
N ALA A 36 6.21 6.87 4.43
CA ALA A 36 5.33 7.56 3.50
C ALA A 36 6.11 8.53 2.59
N LYS A 37 7.08 9.23 3.15
CA LYS A 37 7.90 10.18 2.40
C LYS A 37 8.65 9.49 1.27
N GLU A 38 9.31 8.40 1.56
CA GLU A 38 10.03 7.62 0.55
C GLU A 38 9.05 7.03 -0.47
N GLY A 39 7.88 6.61 -0.03
CA GLY A 39 6.84 6.08 -0.91
C GLY A 39 6.37 7.10 -1.93
N ILE A 40 6.18 8.35 -1.50
CA ILE A 40 5.78 9.43 -2.41
C ILE A 40 6.87 9.67 -3.46
N GLU A 41 8.13 9.64 -3.07
CA GLU A 41 9.23 9.79 -4.03
C GLU A 41 9.24 8.67 -5.06
N LEU A 42 8.98 7.44 -4.63
CA LEU A 42 8.88 6.32 -5.57
C LEU A 42 7.71 6.49 -6.54
N LEU A 43 6.59 7.02 -6.06
CA LEU A 43 5.42 7.29 -6.93
C LEU A 43 5.72 8.37 -7.97
N ARG A 44 6.53 9.36 -7.62
CA ARG A 44 6.90 10.43 -8.54
C ARG A 44 7.84 9.97 -9.65
N HIS A 45 8.63 8.95 -9.39
CA HIS A 45 9.66 8.48 -10.32
C HIS A 45 9.33 7.17 -11.01
N ASN A 46 8.21 6.55 -10.68
CA ASN A 46 7.82 5.27 -11.25
C ASN A 46 6.33 5.26 -11.57
N ASN A 47 5.95 4.50 -12.58
CA ASN A 47 4.52 4.32 -12.91
C ASN A 47 3.99 3.16 -12.08
N ILE A 48 3.31 3.48 -10.98
CA ILE A 48 2.80 2.51 -10.02
C ILE A 48 1.28 2.45 -10.10
N GLY A 49 0.72 1.26 -10.29
CA GLY A 49 -0.72 1.08 -10.43
C GLY A 49 -1.45 0.78 -9.14
N LEU A 50 -0.75 0.25 -8.12
CA LEU A 50 -1.37 -0.14 -6.86
C LEU A 50 -0.44 0.20 -5.70
N ILE A 51 -1.01 0.80 -4.65
CA ILE A 51 -0.31 1.04 -3.39
C ILE A 51 -0.97 0.20 -2.31
N ILE A 52 -0.15 -0.50 -1.53
CA ILE A 52 -0.58 -1.18 -0.33
C ILE A 52 0.25 -0.63 0.81
N THR A 53 -0.39 -0.10 1.85
CA THR A 53 0.32 0.47 2.99
C THR A 53 -0.17 -0.13 4.30
N ASP A 54 0.75 -0.27 5.25
CA ASP A 54 0.39 -0.56 6.62
C ASP A 54 -0.29 0.67 7.22
N GLN A 55 -1.22 0.46 8.16
CA GLN A 55 -1.90 1.57 8.81
C GLN A 55 -1.05 2.21 9.90
N ARG A 56 -0.41 1.40 10.72
CA ARG A 56 0.39 1.93 11.84
C ARG A 56 1.84 2.12 11.45
N MET A 57 2.20 3.38 11.22
CA MET A 57 3.55 3.77 10.89
C MET A 57 3.94 4.97 11.76
N PRO A 58 5.25 5.19 12.05
CA PRO A 58 5.65 6.22 13.02
C PRO A 58 5.17 7.63 12.68
N GLU A 59 5.45 8.20 11.60
CA GLU A 59 5.21 9.62 11.34
C GLU A 59 3.81 9.96 10.86
N MET A 60 3.16 9.04 10.17
CA MET A 60 1.77 9.21 9.75
C MET A 60 1.14 7.86 9.52
N THR A 61 -0.17 7.80 9.64
CA THR A 61 -0.89 6.55 9.40
C THR A 61 -1.01 6.27 7.91
N GLY A 62 -1.35 5.01 7.59
CA GLY A 62 -1.62 4.64 6.20
C GLY A 62 -2.74 5.47 5.58
N VAL A 63 -3.82 5.73 6.34
CA VAL A 63 -4.92 6.59 5.85
C VAL A 63 -4.42 7.98 5.52
N GLN A 64 -3.61 8.59 6.40
CA GLN A 64 -3.05 9.91 6.16
C GLN A 64 -2.15 9.93 4.93
N PHE A 65 -1.33 8.90 4.76
CA PHE A 65 -0.50 8.75 3.58
C PHE A 65 -1.34 8.69 2.30
N LEU A 66 -2.38 7.87 2.30
CA LEU A 66 -3.22 7.71 1.12
C LEU A 66 -4.05 8.96 0.81
N GLU A 67 -4.38 9.78 1.83
CA GLU A 67 -5.01 11.08 1.58
C GLU A 67 -4.11 12.00 0.75
N LYS A 68 -2.81 11.97 1.04
CA LYS A 68 -1.85 12.74 0.23
C LYS A 68 -1.71 12.16 -1.16
N VAL A 69 -1.71 10.85 -1.28
CA VAL A 69 -1.57 10.15 -2.56
C VAL A 69 -2.72 10.47 -3.50
N VAL A 70 -3.95 10.49 -3.00
CA VAL A 70 -5.11 10.68 -3.86
C VAL A 70 -5.10 12.05 -4.56
N HIS A 71 -4.54 13.07 -3.93
CA HIS A 71 -4.44 14.40 -4.53
C HIS A 71 -3.44 14.46 -5.68
N GLU A 72 -2.32 13.77 -5.53
CA GLU A 72 -1.24 13.80 -6.53
C GLU A 72 -1.35 12.66 -7.54
N PHE A 73 -1.85 11.51 -7.11
CA PHE A 73 -1.92 10.30 -7.94
C PHE A 73 -3.33 9.69 -7.89
N PRO A 74 -4.34 10.38 -8.41
CA PRO A 74 -5.74 9.92 -8.24
C PRO A 74 -6.07 8.60 -8.93
N ASN A 75 -5.30 8.20 -9.93
CA ASN A 75 -5.59 6.97 -10.68
C ASN A 75 -4.90 5.73 -10.12
N THR A 76 -4.05 5.89 -9.13
CA THR A 76 -3.40 4.75 -8.47
C THR A 76 -4.37 4.11 -7.48
N VAL A 77 -4.56 2.81 -7.57
CA VAL A 77 -5.43 2.08 -6.64
C VAL A 77 -4.76 2.04 -5.26
N ARG A 78 -5.52 2.25 -4.21
CA ARG A 78 -5.01 2.40 -2.84
C ARG A 78 -5.64 1.38 -1.90
N MET A 79 -4.82 0.60 -1.21
CA MET A 79 -5.26 -0.42 -0.27
C MET A 79 -4.50 -0.32 1.04
N ILE A 80 -5.11 -0.77 2.12
CA ILE A 80 -4.51 -0.75 3.47
C ILE A 80 -4.46 -2.17 4.04
N LEU A 81 -3.30 -2.51 4.63
CA LEU A 81 -3.16 -3.68 5.49
C LEU A 81 -3.29 -3.22 6.94
N THR A 82 -4.13 -3.88 7.72
CA THR A 82 -4.37 -3.47 9.10
C THR A 82 -4.67 -4.65 10.00
N GLY A 83 -4.34 -4.52 11.30
CA GLY A 83 -4.94 -5.33 12.33
C GLY A 83 -6.36 -4.79 12.57
N PHE A 84 -7.08 -5.28 13.53
CA PHE A 84 -8.47 -4.89 13.70
C PHE A 84 -8.69 -3.57 14.44
N SER A 85 -7.65 -2.97 15.02
CA SER A 85 -7.81 -1.86 15.96
C SER A 85 -8.18 -0.51 15.33
N ASP A 86 -8.00 -0.32 14.03
CA ASP A 86 -8.21 0.96 13.37
C ASP A 86 -9.31 0.92 12.31
N LEU A 87 -10.23 -0.05 12.41
CA LEU A 87 -11.22 -0.28 11.36
C LEU A 87 -12.15 0.88 11.11
N ASP A 88 -12.57 1.62 12.15
CA ASP A 88 -13.51 2.73 11.97
C ASP A 88 -12.94 3.81 11.07
N ALA A 89 -11.68 4.20 11.28
CA ALA A 89 -11.03 5.20 10.46
C ALA A 89 -10.85 4.72 9.02
N ILE A 90 -10.55 3.43 8.86
CA ILE A 90 -10.33 2.84 7.54
C ILE A 90 -11.64 2.74 6.76
N ILE A 91 -12.72 2.34 7.42
CA ILE A 91 -14.05 2.27 6.78
C ILE A 91 -14.48 3.65 6.31
N GLU A 92 -14.26 4.68 7.12
CA GLU A 92 -14.54 6.05 6.71
C GLU A 92 -13.73 6.45 5.47
N ALA A 93 -12.47 6.07 5.42
CA ALA A 93 -11.61 6.36 4.27
C ALA A 93 -12.09 5.65 3.00
N ILE A 94 -12.59 4.43 3.11
CA ILE A 94 -13.17 3.70 1.98
C ILE A 94 -14.42 4.41 1.49
N ASN A 95 -15.30 4.78 2.41
CA ASN A 95 -16.57 5.42 2.06
C ASN A 95 -16.36 6.79 1.41
N SER A 96 -15.27 7.47 1.72
CA SER A 96 -14.97 8.77 1.12
C SER A 96 -14.09 8.67 -0.14
N GLY A 97 -13.80 7.46 -0.61
CA GLY A 97 -13.06 7.24 -1.84
C GLY A 97 -11.55 7.36 -1.72
N ARG A 98 -11.02 7.52 -0.50
CA ARG A 98 -9.57 7.64 -0.30
C ARG A 98 -8.85 6.29 -0.35
N VAL A 99 -9.56 5.21 -0.05
CA VAL A 99 -9.04 3.85 -0.01
C VAL A 99 -9.98 2.95 -0.79
N TYR A 100 -9.44 2.06 -1.61
CA TYR A 100 -10.25 1.11 -2.36
C TYR A 100 -10.80 0.00 -1.46
N ARG A 101 -9.91 -0.63 -0.68
CA ARG A 101 -10.33 -1.65 0.30
C ARG A 101 -9.23 -1.85 1.34
N TYR A 102 -9.56 -2.54 2.42
CA TYR A 102 -8.59 -2.96 3.41
C TYR A 102 -8.45 -4.48 3.41
N ILE A 103 -7.29 -4.95 3.91
CA ILE A 103 -7.02 -6.36 4.11
C ILE A 103 -6.51 -6.52 5.53
N THR A 104 -7.07 -7.48 6.27
CA THR A 104 -6.66 -7.70 7.65
C THR A 104 -5.40 -8.55 7.72
N LYS A 105 -4.54 -8.24 8.67
CA LYS A 105 -3.34 -9.03 8.93
C LYS A 105 -3.68 -10.28 9.73
N PRO A 106 -2.99 -11.40 9.52
CA PRO A 106 -1.98 -11.61 8.50
C PRO A 106 -2.60 -11.74 7.11
N TRP A 107 -1.92 -11.23 6.09
CA TRP A 107 -2.45 -11.30 4.74
C TRP A 107 -2.29 -12.70 4.16
N ASP A 108 -3.26 -13.06 3.31
CA ASP A 108 -3.23 -14.29 2.53
C ASP A 108 -2.85 -13.91 1.10
N GLN A 109 -1.90 -14.64 0.52
CA GLN A 109 -1.43 -14.39 -0.83
C GLN A 109 -2.58 -14.39 -1.84
N ASN A 110 -3.56 -15.28 -1.67
CA ASN A 110 -4.71 -15.35 -2.56
C ASN A 110 -5.66 -14.17 -2.42
N GLU A 111 -5.77 -13.60 -1.21
CA GLU A 111 -6.58 -12.42 -0.97
C GLU A 111 -6.03 -11.19 -1.67
N LEU A 112 -4.72 -11.09 -1.75
CA LEU A 112 -4.05 -9.93 -2.36
C LEU A 112 -3.96 -10.03 -3.87
N LYS A 113 -4.02 -11.21 -4.43
CA LYS A 113 -4.07 -11.37 -5.89
C LYS A 113 -5.45 -10.96 -6.40
N VAL A 114 -5.46 -10.03 -7.29
CA VAL A 114 -6.70 -9.51 -7.86
C VAL A 114 -6.86 -10.00 -9.26
#